data_f96287094b2ff8f941a529751031b5b0
#
_entry.id   f96287094b2ff8f941a529751031b5b0
#
_cell.length_a   1.000
_cell.length_b   1.000
_cell.length_c   1.000
_cell.angle_alpha   90.00
_cell.angle_beta   90.00
_cell.angle_gamma   90.00
#
_symmetry.space_group_name_H-M   'P 1'
#
loop_
_entity.id
_entity.type
_entity.pdbx_description
1 polymer ?
#
loop_
_entity_poly.entity_id
_entity_poly.type
_entity_poly.pdbx_seq_one_letter_code
_entity_poly.pdbx_strand_id
1 'polypeptide(L)' 'EPTGNLDTHTADDIFALLRVFNRDTRCACLIVTHDPRLADRCDRVIRLVDGRIAEDRRA' A
#
# COMPACT_ATOMS: atom_id res chain seq x y z
N GLU A 1 -0.92 -2.84 10.33
CA GLU A 1 -0.65 -2.96 8.90
C GLU A 1 -1.62 -3.99 8.30
N PRO A 2 -2.36 -3.63 7.22
CA PRO A 2 -3.41 -4.51 6.70
C PRO A 2 -2.93 -5.89 6.25
N THR A 3 -1.67 -6.01 5.85
CA THR A 3 -1.13 -7.24 5.28
C THR A 3 0.03 -7.82 6.08
N GLY A 4 0.32 -7.29 7.25
CA GLY A 4 1.56 -7.61 7.97
C GLY A 4 1.71 -9.07 8.37
N ASN A 5 0.61 -9.73 8.71
CA ASN A 5 0.63 -11.11 9.20
C ASN A 5 0.07 -12.12 8.20
N LEU A 6 -0.16 -11.71 6.96
CA LEU A 6 -0.72 -12.57 5.94
C LEU A 6 0.38 -13.12 5.04
N ASP A 7 0.15 -14.30 4.46
CA ASP A 7 1.07 -14.81 3.46
C ASP A 7 0.98 -13.97 2.18
N THR A 8 1.94 -14.13 1.28
CA THR A 8 2.06 -13.30 0.09
C THR A 8 0.82 -13.39 -0.80
N HIS A 9 0.28 -14.60 -0.97
CA HIS A 9 -0.89 -14.80 -1.84
C HIS A 9 -2.13 -14.09 -1.29
N THR A 10 -2.38 -14.25 0.01
CA THR A 10 -3.52 -13.61 0.66
C THR A 10 -3.38 -12.09 0.65
N ALA A 11 -2.16 -11.59 0.88
CA ALA A 11 -1.90 -10.17 0.83
C ALA A 11 -2.18 -9.59 -0.56
N ASP A 12 -1.79 -10.29 -1.62
CA ASP A 12 -2.05 -9.87 -2.98
C ASP A 12 -3.55 -9.82 -3.28
N ASP A 13 -4.32 -10.80 -2.80
CA ASP A 13 -5.78 -10.83 -2.98
C ASP A 13 -6.45 -9.64 -2.28
N ILE A 14 -6.03 -9.35 -1.06
CA ILE A 14 -6.57 -8.22 -0.30
C ILE A 14 -6.22 -6.91 -0.98
N PHE A 15 -4.98 -6.78 -1.46
CA PHE A 15 -4.57 -5.57 -2.16
C PHE A 15 -5.41 -5.36 -3.43
N ALA A 16 -5.67 -6.42 -4.19
CA ALA A 16 -6.50 -6.33 -5.38
C ALA A 16 -7.91 -5.83 -5.05
N LEU A 17 -8.50 -6.32 -3.96
CA LEU A 17 -9.82 -5.87 -3.51
C LEU A 17 -9.79 -4.39 -3.12
N LEU A 18 -8.75 -3.94 -2.43
CA LEU A 18 -8.61 -2.55 -2.06
C LEU A 18 -8.48 -1.64 -3.28
N ARG A 19 -7.78 -2.10 -4.32
CA ARG A 19 -7.65 -1.34 -5.57
C ARG A 19 -8.99 -1.20 -6.27
N VAL A 20 -9.77 -2.28 -6.33
CA VAL A 20 -11.12 -2.24 -6.94
C VAL A 20 -12.01 -1.29 -6.16
N PHE A 21 -12.01 -1.38 -4.84
CA PHE A 21 -12.81 -0.51 -4.00
C PHE A 21 -12.41 0.97 -4.19
N ASN A 22 -11.12 1.25 -4.21
CA ASN A 22 -10.61 2.60 -4.42
C ASN A 22 -11.08 3.17 -5.75
N ARG A 23 -10.98 2.37 -6.83
CA ARG A 23 -11.38 2.80 -8.16
C ARG A 23 -12.89 3.04 -8.25
N ASP A 24 -13.68 2.12 -7.69
CA ASP A 24 -15.13 2.17 -7.86
C ASP A 24 -15.79 3.23 -6.99
N THR A 25 -15.26 3.47 -5.80
CA THR A 25 -15.84 4.45 -4.87
C THR A 25 -15.10 5.78 -4.88
N ARG A 26 -13.94 5.85 -5.52
CA ARG A 26 -13.04 7.01 -5.52
C ARG A 26 -12.59 7.43 -4.12
N CYS A 27 -12.59 6.49 -3.18
CA CYS A 27 -12.06 6.72 -1.85
C CYS A 27 -10.54 6.64 -1.87
N ALA A 28 -9.88 7.53 -1.13
CA ALA A 28 -8.46 7.39 -0.91
C ALA A 28 -8.21 6.24 0.07
N CYS A 29 -7.21 5.42 -0.23
CA CYS A 29 -6.80 4.32 0.65
C CYS A 29 -5.37 4.55 1.10
N LEU A 30 -5.16 4.55 2.41
CA LEU A 30 -3.84 4.65 3.00
C LEU A 30 -3.44 3.27 3.52
N ILE A 31 -2.33 2.76 3.02
CA ILE A 31 -1.80 1.45 3.41
C ILE A 31 -0.44 1.65 4.06
N VAL A 32 -0.29 1.17 5.29
CA VAL A 32 1.00 1.20 5.99
C VAL A 32 1.60 -0.20 5.88
N THR A 33 2.76 -0.31 5.26
CA THR A 33 3.41 -1.60 5.07
C THR A 33 4.92 -1.42 5.00
N HIS A 34 5.65 -2.49 5.30
CA HIS A 34 7.09 -2.55 5.07
C HIS A 34 7.44 -3.50 3.91
N ASP A 35 6.44 -3.94 3.15
CA ASP A 35 6.63 -4.81 2.00
C ASP A 35 6.81 -3.96 0.73
N PRO A 36 8.02 -3.92 0.14
CA PRO A 36 8.25 -3.08 -1.04
C PRO A 36 7.44 -3.51 -2.26
N ARG A 37 7.03 -4.78 -2.35
CA ARG A 37 6.23 -5.23 -3.49
C ARG A 37 4.84 -4.62 -3.47
N LEU A 38 4.24 -4.48 -2.29
CA LEU A 38 2.95 -3.81 -2.16
C LEU A 38 3.09 -2.31 -2.40
N ALA A 39 4.14 -1.71 -1.86
CA ALA A 39 4.40 -0.29 -2.04
C ALA A 39 4.52 0.06 -3.53
N ASP A 40 5.23 -0.76 -4.29
CA ASP A 40 5.44 -0.51 -5.73
C ASP A 40 4.14 -0.56 -6.54
N ARG A 41 3.09 -1.18 -6.02
CA ARG A 41 1.79 -1.26 -6.69
C ARG A 41 0.87 -0.08 -6.37
N CYS A 42 1.28 0.80 -5.47
CA CYS A 42 0.50 1.96 -5.08
C CYS A 42 0.75 3.14 -6.02
N ASP A 43 -0.21 4.06 -6.04
CA ASP A 43 -0.10 5.26 -6.88
C ASP A 43 0.92 6.25 -6.31
N ARG A 44 1.10 6.23 -4.99
CA ARG A 44 2.05 7.11 -4.31
C ARG A 44 2.66 6.33 -3.14
N VAL A 45 3.96 6.50 -2.97
CA VAL A 45 4.69 5.86 -1.89
C VAL A 45 5.41 6.93 -1.08
N ILE A 46 5.17 6.93 0.22
CA ILE A 46 5.88 7.81 1.15
C ILE A 46 6.67 6.90 2.08
N ARG A 47 7.98 7.03 2.07
CA ARG A 47 8.84 6.26 2.95
C ARG A 47 9.26 7.11 4.14
N LEU A 48 9.06 6.55 5.34
CA LEU A 48 9.41 7.22 6.59
C LEU A 48 10.63 6.55 7.18
N VAL A 49 11.54 7.37 7.67
CA VAL A 49 12.72 6.92 8.43
C VAL A 49 12.85 7.83 9.65
N ASP A 50 12.82 7.21 10.83
CA ASP A 50 12.92 7.95 12.10
C ASP A 50 11.90 9.08 12.21
N GLY A 51 10.66 8.81 11.76
CA GLY A 51 9.58 9.79 11.83
C GLY A 51 9.64 10.90 10.81
N ARG A 52 10.57 10.82 9.86
CA ARG A 52 10.73 11.85 8.82
C ARG A 52 10.51 11.23 7.44
N ILE A 53 10.01 12.04 6.53
CA ILE A 53 9.82 11.60 5.15
C ILE A 53 11.19 11.55 4.47
N ALA A 54 11.60 10.32 4.10
CA ALA A 54 12.84 10.10 3.37
C ALA A 54 12.61 10.09 1.87
N GLU A 55 11.41 9.70 1.43
CA GLU A 55 11.08 9.62 0.01
C GLU A 55 9.58 9.82 -0.17
N ASP A 56 9.20 10.53 -1.22
CA ASP A 56 7.81 10.71 -1.64
C ASP A 56 7.80 10.53 -3.15
N ARG A 57 7.29 9.38 -3.59
CA ARG A 57 7.33 8.99 -4.99
C ARG A 57 5.92 8.73 -5.50
N ARG A 58 5.63 9.24 -6.69
CA ARG A 58 4.36 8.99 -7.37
C ARG A 58 4.59 8.12 -8.61
N ALA A 59 3.64 7.23 -8.82
CA ALA A 59 3.67 6.39 -10.01
C ALA A 59 3.34 7.21 -11.26
#